data_4a048b3f804301a01cc6b7d5775d10df
#
_entry.id   4a048b3f804301a01cc6b7d5775d10df
#
_cell.length_a   1.000
_cell.length_b   1.000
_cell.length_c   1.000
_cell.angle_alpha   90.00
_cell.angle_beta   90.00
_cell.angle_gamma   90.00
#
_symmetry.space_group_name_H-M   'P 1'
#
loop_
_entity.id
_entity.type
_entity.pdbx_description
1 polymer ?
#
loop_
_entity_poly.entity_id
_entity_poly.type
_entity_poly.pdbx_seq_one_letter_code
_entity_poly.pdbx_strand_id
1 'polypeptide(L)'
;GRITRNSIHYLIIDGVETPVHLTEFAKDSVFAYQHSYLPDYVTEKTKGLIPSEKVEQFLLSDMRVGTLPRLMDLTGNQCVVVDGENQGDFDQFASDIITAASQGKRFLFRSAASILTSLAALGKQPIPAEEMAKYTRNGKPGVVIMGSYVKKSTQQLEQLLQAPGIVGIEVDVSHLLEESETQRQELLQQILDQIYAIHNAGQTPVIYTSRQELQFDTVEIRLAFGSKVSDLLMDIVRGLPPDIGFLISKGGITSNDVLSKGLSLKTARLLGQVLAGCSMVKTASNHPLYPNLPVVLFPGNVGDAKGLATVYQRLSQPQT
;
A
#
# COMPACT_ATOMS: atom_id res chain seq x y z
N GLY A 1 -0.79 13.21 0.66
CA GLY A 1 -1.92 13.13 -0.26
C GLY A 1 -1.53 13.50 -1.67
N ARG A 2 -2.46 13.33 -2.58
CA ARG A 2 -2.31 13.74 -3.99
C ARG A 2 -3.53 14.52 -4.40
N ILE A 3 -3.32 15.57 -5.20
CA ILE A 3 -4.38 16.38 -5.78
C ILE A 3 -4.07 16.62 -7.26
N THR A 4 -5.11 16.99 -8.02
CA THR A 4 -4.97 17.49 -9.39
C THR A 4 -5.68 18.83 -9.48
N ARG A 5 -4.99 19.86 -9.93
CA ARG A 5 -5.48 21.23 -10.09
C ARG A 5 -4.93 21.83 -11.37
N ASN A 6 -5.79 22.46 -12.17
CA ASN A 6 -5.44 22.99 -13.50
C ASN A 6 -4.76 21.92 -14.37
N SER A 7 -5.24 20.69 -14.28
CA SER A 7 -4.71 19.51 -14.96
C SER A 7 -3.26 19.16 -14.56
N ILE A 8 -2.71 19.74 -13.50
CA ILE A 8 -1.39 19.40 -12.97
C ILE A 8 -1.57 18.50 -11.75
N HIS A 9 -0.89 17.34 -11.79
CA HIS A 9 -0.91 16.40 -10.68
C HIS A 9 0.19 16.70 -9.67
N TYR A 10 -0.18 16.79 -8.40
CA TYR A 10 0.71 17.11 -7.29
C TYR A 10 0.73 16.00 -6.25
N LEU A 11 1.89 15.82 -5.63
CA LEU A 11 2.07 15.08 -4.38
C LEU A 11 2.31 16.08 -3.25
N ILE A 12 1.59 15.94 -2.14
CA ILE A 12 1.81 16.77 -0.95
C ILE A 12 2.88 16.07 -0.11
N ILE A 13 4.08 16.66 -0.04
CA ILE A 13 5.24 16.21 0.74
C ILE A 13 5.47 17.23 1.83
N ASP A 14 5.37 16.83 3.08
CA ASP A 14 5.58 17.69 4.26
C ASP A 14 4.77 19.02 4.21
N GLY A 15 3.54 18.93 3.69
CA GLY A 15 2.66 20.07 3.52
C GLY A 15 2.89 20.90 2.25
N VAL A 16 3.90 20.57 1.44
CA VAL A 16 4.24 21.29 0.21
C VAL A 16 3.69 20.57 -1.02
N GLU A 17 2.95 21.29 -1.85
CA GLU A 17 2.47 20.79 -3.14
C GLU A 17 3.64 20.70 -4.14
N THR A 18 4.04 19.47 -4.45
CA THR A 18 5.15 19.20 -5.36
C THR A 18 4.63 18.55 -6.63
N PRO A 19 4.86 19.13 -7.84
CA PRO A 19 4.52 18.48 -9.09
C PRO A 19 5.13 17.09 -9.18
N VAL A 20 4.32 16.07 -9.54
CA VAL A 20 4.75 14.68 -9.40
C VAL A 20 5.98 14.30 -10.24
N HIS A 21 6.24 15.00 -11.35
CA HIS A 21 7.44 14.75 -12.18
C HIS A 21 8.75 15.13 -11.49
N LEU A 22 8.69 15.97 -10.44
CA LEU A 22 9.86 16.36 -9.63
C LEU A 22 10.14 15.37 -8.49
N THR A 23 9.29 14.37 -8.30
CA THR A 23 9.40 13.41 -7.21
C THR A 23 10.19 12.16 -7.62
N GLU A 24 10.61 11.35 -6.65
CA GLU A 24 11.27 10.07 -6.87
C GLU A 24 10.43 9.09 -7.73
N PHE A 25 9.10 9.20 -7.68
CA PHE A 25 8.19 8.34 -8.44
C PHE A 25 8.28 8.55 -9.96
N ALA A 26 8.70 9.71 -10.42
CA ALA A 26 8.92 9.98 -11.83
C ALA A 26 10.18 9.32 -12.39
N LYS A 27 11.09 8.90 -11.50
CA LYS A 27 12.39 8.32 -11.86
C LYS A 27 12.38 6.79 -11.82
N ASP A 28 11.18 6.17 -11.77
CA ASP A 28 11.04 4.71 -11.78
C ASP A 28 11.68 4.10 -13.04
N SER A 29 12.38 2.97 -12.89
CA SER A 29 13.10 2.33 -13.98
C SER A 29 12.20 1.78 -15.10
N VAL A 30 10.92 1.55 -14.82
CA VAL A 30 9.94 0.98 -15.76
C VAL A 30 8.84 1.98 -16.12
N PHE A 31 8.35 2.74 -15.14
CA PHE A 31 7.18 3.60 -15.25
C PHE A 31 7.52 5.10 -15.17
N ALA A 32 8.79 5.46 -15.40
CA ALA A 32 9.24 6.85 -15.42
C ALA A 32 8.33 7.76 -16.28
N TYR A 33 8.24 9.04 -15.90
CA TYR A 33 7.50 10.06 -16.65
C TYR A 33 8.12 11.44 -16.43
N GLN A 34 7.87 12.36 -17.38
CA GLN A 34 8.49 13.68 -17.40
C GLN A 34 7.48 14.83 -17.14
N HIS A 35 6.18 14.55 -17.18
CA HIS A 35 5.15 15.57 -17.12
C HIS A 35 4.21 15.39 -15.93
N SER A 36 3.94 16.49 -15.21
CA SER A 36 2.85 16.59 -14.22
C SER A 36 1.58 17.19 -14.79
N TYR A 37 1.69 17.95 -15.89
CA TYR A 37 0.54 18.41 -16.66
C TYR A 37 -0.04 17.20 -17.40
N LEU A 38 -1.24 16.81 -17.03
CA LEU A 38 -1.81 15.53 -17.44
C LEU A 38 -2.06 15.40 -18.96
N PRO A 39 -2.44 16.46 -19.72
CA PRO A 39 -2.50 16.37 -21.17
C PRO A 39 -1.16 15.98 -21.82
N ASP A 40 -0.05 16.58 -21.37
CA ASP A 40 1.30 16.22 -21.85
C ASP A 40 1.70 14.80 -21.40
N TYR A 41 1.32 14.41 -20.18
CA TYR A 41 1.50 13.05 -19.70
C TYR A 41 0.75 12.02 -20.57
N VAL A 42 -0.47 12.34 -21.04
CA VAL A 42 -1.21 11.50 -21.98
C VAL A 42 -0.44 11.38 -23.31
N THR A 43 0.06 12.48 -23.83
CA THR A 43 0.87 12.48 -25.07
C THR A 43 2.13 11.62 -24.89
N GLU A 44 2.84 11.78 -23.78
CA GLU A 44 4.01 10.96 -23.43
C GLU A 44 3.67 9.47 -23.38
N LYS A 45 2.64 9.10 -22.63
CA LYS A 45 2.27 7.68 -22.41
C LYS A 45 1.66 7.01 -23.63
N THR A 46 1.06 7.77 -24.51
CA THR A 46 0.54 7.29 -25.80
C THR A 46 1.58 7.39 -26.93
N LYS A 47 2.79 7.82 -26.64
CA LYS A 47 3.87 8.03 -27.64
C LYS A 47 3.41 8.94 -28.80
N GLY A 48 2.68 10.00 -28.47
CA GLY A 48 2.16 10.97 -29.41
C GLY A 48 0.88 10.60 -30.15
N LEU A 49 0.29 9.43 -29.89
CA LEU A 49 -0.98 9.02 -30.52
C LEU A 49 -2.16 9.93 -30.12
N ILE A 50 -2.14 10.46 -28.90
CA ILE A 50 -3.11 11.45 -28.42
C ILE A 50 -2.34 12.72 -28.11
N PRO A 51 -2.39 13.75 -28.96
CA PRO A 51 -1.77 15.04 -28.71
C PRO A 51 -2.43 15.77 -27.54
N SER A 52 -1.64 16.54 -26.80
CA SER A 52 -2.06 17.26 -25.60
C SER A 52 -3.27 18.16 -25.82
N GLU A 53 -3.34 18.83 -26.97
CA GLU A 53 -4.45 19.71 -27.37
C GLU A 53 -5.75 18.96 -27.66
N LYS A 54 -5.72 17.66 -27.80
CA LYS A 54 -6.93 16.80 -28.00
C LYS A 54 -7.40 16.16 -26.70
N VAL A 55 -6.69 16.37 -25.61
CA VAL A 55 -7.10 15.86 -24.28
C VAL A 55 -8.09 16.84 -23.67
N GLU A 56 -9.28 16.38 -23.43
CA GLU A 56 -10.33 17.16 -22.77
C GLU A 56 -9.97 17.36 -21.29
N GLN A 57 -10.25 18.54 -20.74
CA GLN A 57 -9.90 18.89 -19.36
C GLN A 57 -11.16 19.24 -18.57
N PHE A 58 -11.41 18.52 -17.49
CA PHE A 58 -12.44 18.83 -16.51
C PHE A 58 -11.77 19.46 -15.29
N LEU A 59 -11.81 20.79 -15.24
CA LEU A 59 -11.19 21.56 -14.16
C LEU A 59 -12.06 21.54 -12.90
N LEU A 60 -11.52 21.97 -11.76
CA LEU A 60 -12.27 22.03 -10.50
C LEU A 60 -13.56 22.85 -10.60
N SER A 61 -13.56 23.92 -11.41
CA SER A 61 -14.77 24.70 -11.69
C SER A 61 -15.88 23.85 -12.33
N ASP A 62 -15.51 23.03 -13.30
CA ASP A 62 -16.44 22.12 -13.99
C ASP A 62 -16.93 21.03 -13.05
N MET A 63 -16.01 20.44 -12.29
CA MET A 63 -16.28 19.38 -11.32
C MET A 63 -17.31 19.79 -10.27
N ARG A 64 -17.26 21.03 -9.82
CA ARG A 64 -18.12 21.57 -8.75
C ARG A 64 -19.47 22.08 -9.23
N VAL A 65 -19.61 22.38 -10.52
CA VAL A 65 -20.89 22.81 -11.14
C VAL A 65 -21.63 21.60 -11.71
N GLY A 66 -20.93 20.58 -12.15
CA GLY A 66 -21.45 19.37 -12.77
C GLY A 66 -20.94 19.18 -14.19
N THR A 67 -20.54 17.93 -14.48
CA THR A 67 -19.86 17.56 -15.72
C THR A 67 -20.74 16.78 -16.69
N LEU A 68 -21.99 16.47 -16.32
CA LEU A 68 -22.89 15.60 -17.10
C LEU A 68 -23.06 16.04 -18.56
N PRO A 69 -23.31 17.30 -18.88
CA PRO A 69 -23.46 17.72 -20.28
C PRO A 69 -22.20 17.43 -21.10
N ARG A 70 -21.02 17.80 -20.58
CA ARG A 70 -19.75 17.56 -21.25
C ARG A 70 -19.43 16.08 -21.39
N LEU A 71 -19.77 15.24 -20.37
CA LEU A 71 -19.65 13.78 -20.47
C LEU A 71 -20.51 13.20 -21.59
N MET A 72 -21.73 13.75 -21.80
CA MET A 72 -22.62 13.30 -22.87
C MET A 72 -22.12 13.70 -24.26
N ASP A 73 -21.33 14.77 -24.37
CA ASP A 73 -20.76 15.23 -25.64
C ASP A 73 -19.51 14.44 -26.05
N LEU A 74 -18.86 13.72 -25.13
CA LEU A 74 -17.65 12.91 -25.42
C LEU A 74 -17.98 11.81 -26.44
N THR A 75 -17.09 11.65 -27.45
CA THR A 75 -17.23 10.65 -28.52
C THR A 75 -15.88 10.02 -28.88
N GLY A 76 -15.89 8.91 -29.61
CA GLY A 76 -14.72 8.37 -30.30
C GLY A 76 -13.54 8.01 -29.41
N ASN A 77 -13.74 7.46 -28.20
CA ASN A 77 -12.68 7.17 -27.22
C ASN A 77 -11.85 8.40 -26.81
N GLN A 78 -12.46 9.54 -26.75
CA GLN A 78 -11.83 10.80 -26.33
C GLN A 78 -11.20 10.65 -24.96
N CYS A 79 -9.95 11.13 -24.80
CA CYS A 79 -9.24 11.13 -23.54
C CYS A 79 -9.60 12.37 -22.73
N VAL A 80 -9.85 12.17 -21.45
CA VAL A 80 -10.20 13.24 -20.50
C VAL A 80 -9.26 13.17 -19.31
N VAL A 81 -8.79 14.33 -18.85
CA VAL A 81 -8.13 14.50 -17.56
C VAL A 81 -9.04 15.24 -16.61
N VAL A 82 -9.02 14.87 -15.32
CA VAL A 82 -10.01 15.33 -14.35
C VAL A 82 -9.30 15.87 -13.12
N ASP A 83 -9.62 17.08 -12.73
CA ASP A 83 -9.16 17.70 -11.49
C ASP A 83 -9.91 17.14 -10.28
N GLY A 84 -9.27 17.21 -9.10
CA GLY A 84 -9.89 16.85 -7.83
C GLY A 84 -8.93 17.11 -6.67
N GLU A 85 -9.42 17.75 -5.63
CA GLU A 85 -8.67 18.08 -4.42
C GLU A 85 -9.18 17.33 -3.19
N ASN A 86 -10.44 16.96 -3.18
CA ASN A 86 -11.07 16.29 -2.05
C ASN A 86 -12.11 15.27 -2.52
N GLN A 87 -12.63 14.46 -1.59
CA GLN A 87 -13.58 13.39 -1.91
C GLN A 87 -14.89 13.93 -2.49
N GLY A 88 -15.35 15.11 -2.05
CA GLY A 88 -16.59 15.72 -2.56
C GLY A 88 -16.54 16.05 -4.05
N ASP A 89 -15.37 16.46 -4.58
CA ASP A 89 -15.19 16.69 -6.02
C ASP A 89 -15.44 15.38 -6.80
N PHE A 90 -14.98 14.23 -6.28
CA PHE A 90 -15.20 12.92 -6.90
C PHE A 90 -16.61 12.37 -6.69
N ASP A 91 -17.27 12.70 -5.58
CA ASP A 91 -18.66 12.25 -5.32
C ASP A 91 -19.61 12.86 -6.36
N GLN A 92 -19.47 14.16 -6.66
CA GLN A 92 -20.24 14.82 -7.71
C GLN A 92 -19.93 14.23 -9.09
N PHE A 93 -18.65 14.06 -9.42
CA PHE A 93 -18.24 13.49 -10.69
C PHE A 93 -18.73 12.04 -10.87
N ALA A 94 -18.68 11.22 -9.84
CA ALA A 94 -19.18 9.86 -9.87
C ALA A 94 -20.68 9.80 -10.15
N SER A 95 -21.47 10.72 -9.57
CA SER A 95 -22.90 10.86 -9.85
C SER A 95 -23.16 11.17 -11.32
N ASP A 96 -22.40 12.10 -11.89
CA ASP A 96 -22.49 12.47 -13.31
C ASP A 96 -22.10 11.30 -14.23
N ILE A 97 -21.02 10.58 -13.89
CA ILE A 97 -20.56 9.37 -14.61
C ILE A 97 -21.63 8.27 -14.59
N ILE A 98 -22.22 7.98 -13.43
CA ILE A 98 -23.28 6.97 -13.31
C ILE A 98 -24.49 7.36 -14.14
N THR A 99 -24.87 8.64 -14.11
CA THR A 99 -25.97 9.16 -14.91
C THR A 99 -25.70 9.06 -16.41
N ALA A 100 -24.51 9.46 -16.87
CA ALA A 100 -24.09 9.32 -18.26
C ALA A 100 -24.05 7.85 -18.71
N ALA A 101 -23.56 6.96 -17.83
CA ALA A 101 -23.52 5.52 -18.11
C ALA A 101 -24.92 4.91 -18.23
N SER A 102 -25.89 5.35 -17.41
CA SER A 102 -27.29 4.93 -17.53
C SER A 102 -27.94 5.37 -18.86
N GLN A 103 -27.37 6.40 -19.48
CA GLN A 103 -27.80 6.92 -20.82
C GLN A 103 -26.93 6.32 -21.95
N GLY A 104 -26.18 5.26 -21.71
CA GLY A 104 -25.47 4.49 -22.72
C GLY A 104 -23.99 4.88 -22.93
N LYS A 105 -23.45 5.86 -22.21
CA LYS A 105 -22.00 6.15 -22.24
C LYS A 105 -21.21 5.04 -21.58
N ARG A 106 -19.98 4.80 -22.06
CA ARG A 106 -19.05 3.84 -21.49
C ARG A 106 -17.74 4.52 -21.20
N PHE A 107 -17.16 4.24 -20.04
CA PHE A 107 -15.95 4.88 -19.57
C PHE A 107 -14.90 3.84 -19.20
N LEU A 108 -13.64 4.10 -19.55
CA LEU A 108 -12.47 3.39 -19.05
C LEU A 108 -11.70 4.34 -18.14
N PHE A 109 -11.41 3.90 -16.92
CA PHE A 109 -10.71 4.71 -15.92
C PHE A 109 -9.26 4.30 -15.76
N ARG A 110 -8.37 5.28 -15.74
CA ARG A 110 -7.05 5.21 -15.15
C ARG A 110 -7.05 6.11 -13.92
N SER A 111 -7.25 5.56 -12.76
CA SER A 111 -7.57 6.34 -11.57
C SER A 111 -6.87 5.80 -10.31
N ALA A 112 -6.91 6.61 -9.25
CA ALA A 112 -6.61 6.19 -7.88
C ALA A 112 -7.90 5.74 -7.15
N ALA A 113 -7.75 5.33 -5.90
CA ALA A 113 -8.85 4.73 -5.13
C ALA A 113 -10.01 5.70 -4.82
N SER A 114 -9.77 7.01 -4.78
CA SER A 114 -10.79 8.00 -4.38
C SER A 114 -12.04 7.96 -5.27
N ILE A 115 -11.87 7.88 -6.60
CA ILE A 115 -13.00 7.79 -7.51
C ILE A 115 -13.75 6.45 -7.37
N LEU A 116 -13.05 5.35 -7.04
CA LEU A 116 -13.69 4.05 -6.81
C LEU A 116 -14.58 4.09 -5.56
N THR A 117 -14.16 4.81 -4.53
CA THR A 117 -14.96 5.05 -3.32
C THR A 117 -16.28 5.75 -3.66
N SER A 118 -16.23 6.80 -4.48
CA SER A 118 -17.40 7.54 -4.93
C SER A 118 -18.31 6.72 -5.84
N LEU A 119 -17.75 6.03 -6.85
CA LEU A 119 -18.51 5.18 -7.77
C LEU A 119 -19.22 4.01 -7.05
N ALA A 120 -18.59 3.46 -6.01
CA ALA A 120 -19.18 2.41 -5.20
C ALA A 120 -20.11 2.94 -4.09
N ALA A 121 -20.27 4.25 -3.97
CA ALA A 121 -21.05 4.93 -2.92
C ALA A 121 -20.71 4.41 -1.52
N LEU A 122 -19.42 4.18 -1.26
CA LEU A 122 -18.97 3.64 0.03
C LEU A 122 -19.17 4.70 1.12
N GLY A 123 -19.92 4.34 2.14
CA GLY A 123 -20.04 5.11 3.39
C GLY A 123 -18.75 5.12 4.20
N LYS A 124 -18.79 5.82 5.34
CA LYS A 124 -17.70 5.78 6.30
C LYS A 124 -17.48 4.34 6.80
N GLN A 125 -16.21 3.98 7.03
CA GLN A 125 -15.91 2.67 7.60
C GLN A 125 -16.58 2.51 8.99
N PRO A 126 -17.04 1.28 9.35
CA PRO A 126 -17.82 1.06 10.57
C PRO A 126 -17.07 1.40 11.85
N ILE A 127 -15.74 1.16 11.89
CA ILE A 127 -14.88 1.46 13.04
C ILE A 127 -13.84 2.47 12.61
N PRO A 128 -13.71 3.63 13.30
CA PRO A 128 -12.69 4.62 13.01
C PRO A 128 -11.27 4.04 13.04
N ALA A 129 -10.34 4.65 12.32
CA ALA A 129 -8.96 4.19 12.23
C ALA A 129 -8.26 4.11 13.61
N GLU A 130 -8.64 5.00 14.52
CA GLU A 130 -8.13 5.10 15.89
C GLU A 130 -8.61 3.95 16.79
N GLU A 131 -9.73 3.32 16.45
CA GLU A 131 -10.38 2.25 17.21
C GLU A 131 -10.12 0.85 16.63
N MET A 132 -9.23 0.73 15.65
CA MET A 132 -8.97 -0.56 14.99
C MET A 132 -8.36 -1.63 15.90
N ALA A 133 -7.89 -1.25 17.11
CA ALA A 133 -7.53 -2.21 18.16
C ALA A 133 -8.66 -3.19 18.50
N LYS A 134 -9.94 -2.81 18.30
CA LYS A 134 -11.12 -3.68 18.50
C LYS A 134 -11.07 -4.97 17.67
N TYR A 135 -10.27 -5.01 16.63
CA TYR A 135 -10.07 -6.21 15.80
C TYR A 135 -8.88 -7.06 16.24
N THR A 136 -8.01 -6.57 17.13
CA THR A 136 -6.84 -7.35 17.56
C THR A 136 -7.29 -8.56 18.41
N ARG A 137 -6.52 -9.66 18.29
CA ARG A 137 -6.89 -10.90 18.97
C ARG A 137 -6.39 -10.88 20.43
N ASN A 138 -7.30 -10.97 21.37
CA ASN A 138 -7.01 -11.24 22.81
C ASN A 138 -6.00 -10.28 23.45
N GLY A 139 -5.82 -9.07 22.92
CA GLY A 139 -4.83 -8.10 23.44
C GLY A 139 -3.37 -8.58 23.36
N LYS A 140 -3.09 -9.62 22.59
CA LYS A 140 -1.74 -10.17 22.40
C LYS A 140 -0.85 -9.28 21.53
N PRO A 141 0.48 -9.32 21.71
CA PRO A 141 1.40 -8.65 20.82
C PRO A 141 1.20 -9.06 19.37
N GLY A 142 1.48 -8.12 18.47
CA GLY A 142 1.49 -8.41 17.03
C GLY A 142 2.85 -8.84 16.53
N VAL A 143 2.97 -8.92 15.21
CA VAL A 143 4.23 -9.09 14.47
C VAL A 143 4.28 -8.12 13.32
N VAL A 144 5.47 -7.59 13.00
CA VAL A 144 5.69 -6.72 11.84
C VAL A 144 6.69 -7.39 10.90
N ILE A 145 6.34 -7.48 9.61
CA ILE A 145 7.20 -8.03 8.55
C ILE A 145 7.51 -6.93 7.53
N MET A 146 8.78 -6.66 7.30
CA MET A 146 9.27 -5.61 6.38
C MET A 146 10.29 -6.15 5.39
N GLY A 147 9.86 -6.33 4.13
CA GLY A 147 10.76 -6.68 3.03
C GLY A 147 11.28 -5.49 2.23
N SER A 148 10.76 -4.27 2.46
CA SER A 148 11.11 -3.07 1.69
C SER A 148 12.27 -2.32 2.33
N TYR A 149 13.32 -2.04 1.55
CA TYR A 149 14.53 -1.31 1.93
C TYR A 149 14.55 0.17 1.44
N VAL A 150 13.49 0.63 0.76
CA VAL A 150 13.46 2.02 0.28
C VAL A 150 13.57 3.04 1.42
N LYS A 151 14.18 4.20 1.15
CA LYS A 151 14.49 5.24 2.14
C LYS A 151 13.32 5.56 3.08
N LYS A 152 12.11 5.75 2.55
CA LYS A 152 10.92 6.00 3.36
C LYS A 152 10.61 4.85 4.33
N SER A 153 10.72 3.62 3.89
CA SER A 153 10.50 2.44 4.75
C SER A 153 11.56 2.34 5.84
N THR A 154 12.81 2.72 5.56
CA THR A 154 13.89 2.77 6.55
C THR A 154 13.60 3.83 7.62
N GLN A 155 13.19 5.04 7.22
CA GLN A 155 12.79 6.08 8.18
C GLN A 155 11.60 5.66 9.06
N GLN A 156 10.63 4.96 8.49
CA GLN A 156 9.49 4.43 9.25
C GLN A 156 9.90 3.31 10.22
N LEU A 157 10.85 2.46 9.84
CA LEU A 157 11.42 1.44 10.71
C LEU A 157 12.16 2.08 11.90
N GLU A 158 13.01 3.06 11.66
CA GLU A 158 13.74 3.78 12.70
C GLU A 158 12.80 4.38 13.76
N GLN A 159 11.68 4.97 13.33
CA GLN A 159 10.68 5.49 14.25
C GLN A 159 9.92 4.38 14.99
N LEU A 160 9.62 3.26 14.33
CA LEU A 160 8.96 2.13 14.95
C LEU A 160 9.83 1.46 16.03
N LEU A 161 11.13 1.27 15.75
CA LEU A 161 12.06 0.65 16.70
C LEU A 161 12.26 1.42 18.00
N GLN A 162 11.87 2.71 18.04
CA GLN A 162 11.85 3.54 19.25
C GLN A 162 10.55 3.38 20.05
N ALA A 163 9.53 2.70 19.53
CA ALA A 163 8.25 2.56 20.20
C ALA A 163 8.34 1.52 21.35
N PRO A 164 7.66 1.76 22.48
CA PRO A 164 7.63 0.81 23.58
C PRO A 164 7.08 -0.56 23.15
N GLY A 165 7.66 -1.64 23.65
CA GLY A 165 7.21 -2.99 23.38
C GLY A 165 7.63 -3.55 22.00
N ILE A 166 8.49 -2.84 21.28
CA ILE A 166 9.04 -3.27 19.99
C ILE A 166 10.44 -3.85 20.17
N VAL A 167 10.70 -4.99 19.51
CA VAL A 167 12.05 -5.58 19.39
C VAL A 167 12.32 -5.90 17.93
N GLY A 168 13.41 -5.35 17.38
CA GLY A 168 13.84 -5.58 16.00
C GLY A 168 14.59 -6.87 15.82
N ILE A 169 14.34 -7.57 14.72
CA ILE A 169 15.12 -8.74 14.24
C ILE A 169 15.53 -8.41 12.81
N GLU A 170 16.81 -8.14 12.61
CA GLU A 170 17.35 -7.94 11.27
C GLU A 170 17.65 -9.29 10.61
N VAL A 171 17.16 -9.44 9.38
CA VAL A 171 17.49 -10.57 8.51
C VAL A 171 18.52 -10.08 7.51
N ASP A 172 19.77 -10.46 7.71
CA ASP A 172 20.83 -10.18 6.74
C ASP A 172 20.61 -11.04 5.49
N VAL A 173 20.10 -10.41 4.43
CA VAL A 173 19.79 -11.11 3.19
C VAL A 173 21.04 -11.54 2.41
N SER A 174 22.25 -11.04 2.75
CA SER A 174 23.49 -11.47 2.10
C SER A 174 23.76 -12.96 2.31
N HIS A 175 23.30 -13.52 3.42
CA HIS A 175 23.37 -14.96 3.69
C HIS A 175 22.62 -15.82 2.68
N LEU A 176 21.64 -15.26 1.94
CA LEU A 176 20.88 -15.97 0.90
C LEU A 176 21.59 -16.06 -0.45
N LEU A 177 22.74 -15.39 -0.63
CA LEU A 177 23.46 -15.36 -1.92
C LEU A 177 24.04 -16.73 -2.27
N GLU A 178 24.70 -17.40 -1.32
CA GLU A 178 25.42 -18.67 -1.51
C GLU A 178 24.92 -19.78 -0.56
N GLU A 179 23.71 -19.65 -0.03
CA GLU A 179 23.19 -20.46 1.05
C GLU A 179 22.80 -21.87 0.57
N SER A 180 23.21 -22.89 1.32
CA SER A 180 22.66 -24.24 1.21
C SER A 180 21.26 -24.30 1.87
N GLU A 181 20.43 -25.26 1.47
CA GLU A 181 19.10 -25.45 2.08
C GLU A 181 19.20 -25.67 3.60
N THR A 182 20.24 -26.35 4.08
CA THR A 182 20.48 -26.56 5.51
C THR A 182 20.72 -25.24 6.25
N GLN A 183 21.60 -24.39 5.73
CA GLN A 183 21.88 -23.07 6.32
C GLN A 183 20.63 -22.17 6.33
N ARG A 184 19.83 -22.23 5.27
CA ARG A 184 18.57 -21.52 5.19
C ARG A 184 17.58 -21.96 6.28
N GLN A 185 17.48 -23.27 6.52
CA GLN A 185 16.62 -23.82 7.57
C GLN A 185 17.12 -23.46 8.98
N GLU A 186 18.43 -23.47 9.21
CA GLU A 186 19.04 -23.02 10.46
C GLU A 186 18.74 -21.54 10.71
N LEU A 187 18.92 -20.69 9.71
CA LEU A 187 18.58 -19.25 9.79
C LEU A 187 17.09 -19.05 10.10
N LEU A 188 16.22 -19.75 9.40
CA LEU A 188 14.77 -19.69 9.64
C LEU A 188 14.45 -20.07 11.10
N GLN A 189 15.00 -21.17 11.59
CA GLN A 189 14.76 -21.63 12.97
C GLN A 189 15.27 -20.61 14.00
N GLN A 190 16.46 -20.05 13.80
CA GLN A 190 17.00 -19.01 14.69
C GLN A 190 16.10 -17.77 14.75
N ILE A 191 15.56 -17.33 13.60
CA ILE A 191 14.64 -16.19 13.55
C ILE A 191 13.33 -16.53 14.27
N LEU A 192 12.79 -17.72 14.06
CA LEU A 192 11.54 -18.15 14.71
C LEU A 192 11.74 -18.26 16.24
N ASP A 193 12.86 -18.80 16.72
CA ASP A 193 13.15 -18.87 18.15
C ASP A 193 13.19 -17.47 18.79
N GLN A 194 13.80 -16.49 18.13
CA GLN A 194 13.80 -15.09 18.58
C GLN A 194 12.39 -14.50 18.59
N ILE A 195 11.60 -14.74 17.55
CA ILE A 195 10.18 -14.28 17.47
C ILE A 195 9.38 -14.83 18.64
N TYR A 196 9.49 -16.13 18.91
CA TYR A 196 8.79 -16.77 20.02
C TYR A 196 9.23 -16.22 21.38
N ALA A 197 10.53 -16.01 21.59
CA ALA A 197 11.05 -15.44 22.83
C ALA A 197 10.50 -14.01 23.07
N ILE A 198 10.53 -13.15 22.04
CA ILE A 198 10.02 -11.78 22.12
C ILE A 198 8.50 -11.77 22.35
N HIS A 199 7.75 -12.58 21.60
CA HIS A 199 6.30 -12.67 21.73
C HIS A 199 5.89 -13.17 23.12
N ASN A 200 6.56 -14.20 23.64
CA ASN A 200 6.30 -14.74 24.99
C ASN A 200 6.64 -13.73 26.10
N ALA A 201 7.56 -12.81 25.86
CA ALA A 201 7.86 -11.69 26.76
C ALA A 201 6.81 -10.56 26.69
N GLY A 202 5.73 -10.72 25.89
CA GLY A 202 4.70 -9.71 25.72
C GLY A 202 5.09 -8.55 24.82
N GLN A 203 6.13 -8.74 23.97
CA GLN A 203 6.63 -7.72 23.06
C GLN A 203 6.31 -8.08 21.60
N THR A 204 6.35 -7.08 20.73
CA THR A 204 6.08 -7.23 19.29
C THR A 204 7.40 -7.32 18.51
N PRO A 205 7.75 -8.48 17.92
CA PRO A 205 8.90 -8.59 17.05
C PRO A 205 8.64 -7.86 15.71
N VAL A 206 9.67 -7.16 15.25
CA VAL A 206 9.73 -6.50 13.94
C VAL A 206 10.84 -7.16 13.13
N ILE A 207 10.44 -7.97 12.17
CA ILE A 207 11.34 -8.67 11.25
C ILE A 207 11.55 -7.79 10.03
N TYR A 208 12.78 -7.43 9.73
CA TYR A 208 13.12 -6.60 8.59
C TYR A 208 14.38 -7.08 7.89
N THR A 209 14.40 -6.98 6.57
CA THR A 209 15.60 -7.29 5.78
C THR A 209 16.67 -6.21 5.96
N SER A 210 17.95 -6.55 5.74
CA SER A 210 19.05 -5.58 5.72
C SER A 210 18.73 -4.36 4.83
N ARG A 211 19.20 -3.19 5.28
CA ARG A 211 18.83 -1.88 4.67
C ARG A 211 19.70 -1.49 3.48
N GLN A 212 20.69 -2.31 3.14
CA GLN A 212 21.54 -2.09 1.96
C GLN A 212 20.99 -2.87 0.78
N GLU A 213 20.86 -2.19 -0.35
CA GLU A 213 20.50 -2.82 -1.61
C GLU A 213 21.71 -3.58 -2.17
N LEU A 214 21.55 -4.87 -2.39
CA LEU A 214 22.55 -5.67 -3.09
C LEU A 214 22.50 -5.36 -4.59
N GLN A 215 23.67 -5.18 -5.18
CA GLN A 215 23.80 -4.95 -6.61
C GLN A 215 23.97 -6.29 -7.35
N PHE A 216 23.34 -6.42 -8.48
CA PHE A 216 23.36 -7.62 -9.33
C PHE A 216 23.66 -7.22 -10.77
N ASP A 217 24.35 -8.09 -11.49
CA ASP A 217 24.78 -7.85 -12.88
C ASP A 217 23.59 -7.78 -13.84
N THR A 218 22.49 -8.49 -13.56
CA THR A 218 21.31 -8.51 -14.42
C THR A 218 20.02 -8.39 -13.62
N VAL A 219 18.96 -7.93 -14.30
CA VAL A 219 17.61 -7.82 -13.70
C VAL A 219 17.08 -9.20 -13.32
N GLU A 220 17.37 -10.23 -14.10
CA GLU A 220 16.92 -11.60 -13.85
C GLU A 220 17.50 -12.16 -12.55
N ILE A 221 18.80 -11.95 -12.31
CA ILE A 221 19.47 -12.38 -11.07
C ILE A 221 18.86 -11.62 -9.85
N ARG A 222 18.66 -10.31 -10.00
CA ARG A 222 18.02 -9.48 -8.96
C ARG A 222 16.61 -9.99 -8.62
N LEU A 223 15.80 -10.32 -9.63
CA LEU A 223 14.44 -10.82 -9.43
C LEU A 223 14.44 -12.21 -8.77
N ALA A 224 15.33 -13.11 -9.21
CA ALA A 224 15.48 -14.43 -8.62
C ALA A 224 15.90 -14.34 -7.14
N PHE A 225 16.84 -13.44 -6.81
CA PHE A 225 17.23 -13.18 -5.44
C PHE A 225 16.08 -12.59 -4.61
N GLY A 226 15.36 -11.62 -5.15
CA GLY A 226 14.17 -11.06 -4.51
C GLY A 226 13.11 -12.12 -4.18
N SER A 227 12.97 -13.14 -5.04
CA SER A 227 12.10 -14.29 -4.76
C SER A 227 12.59 -15.10 -3.56
N LYS A 228 13.91 -15.41 -3.46
CA LYS A 228 14.48 -16.12 -2.31
C LYS A 228 14.23 -15.38 -1.00
N VAL A 229 14.42 -14.04 -0.99
CA VAL A 229 14.12 -13.20 0.18
C VAL A 229 12.64 -13.27 0.54
N SER A 230 11.75 -13.15 -0.44
CA SER A 230 10.32 -13.27 -0.21
C SER A 230 9.95 -14.65 0.35
N ASP A 231 10.50 -15.72 -0.20
CA ASP A 231 10.20 -17.09 0.23
C ASP A 231 10.64 -17.32 1.69
N LEU A 232 11.81 -16.81 2.12
CA LEU A 232 12.21 -16.86 3.52
C LEU A 232 11.25 -16.08 4.43
N LEU A 233 10.86 -14.85 4.03
CA LEU A 233 9.89 -14.07 4.81
C LEU A 233 8.53 -14.79 4.92
N MET A 234 8.12 -15.52 3.87
CA MET A 234 6.86 -16.27 3.90
C MET A 234 6.97 -17.53 4.74
N ASP A 235 8.14 -18.17 4.80
CA ASP A 235 8.39 -19.28 5.75
C ASP A 235 8.32 -18.77 7.19
N ILE A 236 8.89 -17.61 7.48
CA ILE A 236 8.74 -16.94 8.79
C ILE A 236 7.25 -16.70 9.10
N VAL A 237 6.47 -16.16 8.16
CA VAL A 237 5.02 -15.92 8.36
C VAL A 237 4.28 -17.21 8.68
N ARG A 238 4.61 -18.32 8.04
CA ARG A 238 4.00 -19.64 8.32
C ARG A 238 4.35 -20.18 9.70
N GLY A 239 5.53 -19.84 10.22
CA GLY A 239 6.03 -20.28 11.52
C GLY A 239 5.76 -19.32 12.69
N LEU A 240 5.00 -18.22 12.51
CA LEU A 240 4.69 -17.28 13.57
C LEU A 240 3.88 -17.93 14.72
N PRO A 241 3.98 -17.42 15.96
CA PRO A 241 3.13 -17.89 17.06
C PRO A 241 1.65 -17.83 16.69
N PRO A 242 0.85 -18.88 16.96
CA PRO A 242 -0.54 -18.97 16.50
C PRO A 242 -1.46 -17.96 17.17
N ASP A 243 -1.06 -17.40 18.29
CA ASP A 243 -1.83 -16.48 19.13
C ASP A 243 -1.45 -15.00 18.95
N ILE A 244 -0.65 -14.63 17.93
CA ILE A 244 -0.32 -13.23 17.66
C ILE A 244 -1.59 -12.38 17.54
N GLY A 245 -1.58 -11.16 18.10
CA GLY A 245 -2.73 -10.28 18.13
C GLY A 245 -3.06 -9.68 16.75
N PHE A 246 -2.06 -9.34 15.99
CA PHE A 246 -2.15 -8.76 14.64
C PHE A 246 -0.87 -8.98 13.84
N LEU A 247 -0.96 -8.82 12.53
CA LEU A 247 0.19 -8.85 11.63
C LEU A 247 0.24 -7.55 10.82
N ILE A 248 1.39 -6.86 10.78
CA ILE A 248 1.62 -5.73 9.89
C ILE A 248 2.61 -6.15 8.82
N SER A 249 2.22 -6.07 7.56
CA SER A 249 3.10 -6.32 6.42
C SER A 249 3.45 -5.00 5.73
N LYS A 250 4.73 -4.65 5.66
CA LYS A 250 5.22 -3.41 5.08
C LYS A 250 5.90 -3.66 3.73
N GLY A 251 5.33 -3.07 2.70
CA GLY A 251 5.74 -3.18 1.30
C GLY A 251 4.65 -3.78 0.43
N GLY A 252 4.51 -3.32 -0.82
CA GLY A 252 3.46 -3.80 -1.72
C GLY A 252 3.60 -5.29 -2.05
N ILE A 253 4.78 -5.71 -2.48
CA ILE A 253 5.09 -7.13 -2.78
C ILE A 253 4.98 -7.97 -1.51
N THR A 254 5.61 -7.52 -0.41
CA THR A 254 5.55 -8.22 0.88
C THR A 254 4.10 -8.44 1.35
N SER A 255 3.25 -7.41 1.24
CA SER A 255 1.84 -7.53 1.66
C SER A 255 1.06 -8.52 0.79
N ASN A 256 1.30 -8.51 -0.52
CA ASN A 256 0.69 -9.49 -1.43
C ASN A 256 1.15 -10.92 -1.09
N ASP A 257 2.44 -11.12 -0.90
CA ASP A 257 3.00 -12.44 -0.61
C ASP A 257 2.58 -12.95 0.78
N VAL A 258 2.50 -12.07 1.79
CA VAL A 258 1.94 -12.43 3.11
C VAL A 258 0.53 -12.98 2.97
N LEU A 259 -0.35 -12.35 2.19
CA LEU A 259 -1.71 -12.86 2.01
C LEU A 259 -1.74 -14.14 1.18
N SER A 260 -1.07 -14.15 0.02
CA SER A 260 -1.21 -15.23 -0.97
C SER A 260 -0.35 -16.46 -0.66
N LYS A 261 0.89 -16.27 -0.19
CA LYS A 261 1.86 -17.35 0.06
C LYS A 261 2.01 -17.67 1.55
N GLY A 262 2.21 -16.64 2.39
CA GLY A 262 2.41 -16.81 3.83
C GLY A 262 1.17 -17.36 4.52
N LEU A 263 0.03 -16.71 4.32
CA LEU A 263 -1.26 -17.09 4.90
C LEU A 263 -2.12 -17.93 3.95
N SER A 264 -1.70 -18.16 2.72
CA SER A 264 -2.40 -18.97 1.72
C SER A 264 -3.86 -18.56 1.48
N LEU A 265 -4.15 -17.25 1.55
CA LEU A 265 -5.52 -16.75 1.42
C LEU A 265 -5.94 -16.64 -0.05
N LYS A 266 -7.11 -17.15 -0.37
CA LYS A 266 -7.82 -16.91 -1.63
C LYS A 266 -8.72 -15.67 -1.54
N THR A 267 -9.23 -15.39 -0.36
CA THR A 267 -10.09 -14.24 -0.05
C THR A 267 -9.78 -13.74 1.35
N ALA A 268 -10.03 -12.46 1.60
CA ALA A 268 -9.90 -11.86 2.93
C ALA A 268 -11.04 -10.88 3.18
N ARG A 269 -11.49 -10.75 4.43
CA ARG A 269 -12.49 -9.76 4.80
C ARG A 269 -11.82 -8.41 5.00
N LEU A 270 -12.16 -7.42 4.19
CA LEU A 270 -11.74 -6.03 4.41
C LEU A 270 -12.45 -5.46 5.65
N LEU A 271 -11.68 -4.91 6.58
CA LEU A 271 -12.18 -4.30 7.82
C LEU A 271 -12.25 -2.78 7.72
N GLY A 272 -11.36 -2.16 6.96
CA GLY A 272 -11.25 -0.71 6.79
C GLY A 272 -9.80 -0.27 6.70
N GLN A 273 -9.55 1.02 6.94
CA GLN A 273 -8.20 1.60 6.97
C GLN A 273 -7.79 1.91 8.40
N VAL A 274 -6.63 1.43 8.81
CA VAL A 274 -6.00 1.77 10.10
C VAL A 274 -5.21 3.07 10.03
N LEU A 275 -4.80 3.46 8.84
CA LEU A 275 -4.22 4.75 8.46
C LEU A 275 -4.63 5.02 7.01
N ALA A 276 -4.76 6.28 6.62
CA ALA A 276 -5.10 6.63 5.24
C ALA A 276 -4.15 5.92 4.25
N GLY A 277 -4.71 5.11 3.36
CA GLY A 277 -3.97 4.27 2.42
C GLY A 277 -3.39 2.97 2.99
N CYS A 278 -3.62 2.64 4.26
CA CYS A 278 -3.24 1.37 4.88
C CYS A 278 -4.49 0.57 5.24
N SER A 279 -4.82 -0.40 4.43
CA SER A 279 -5.98 -1.27 4.64
C SER A 279 -5.68 -2.36 5.66
N MET A 280 -6.69 -2.73 6.44
CA MET A 280 -6.66 -3.88 7.32
C MET A 280 -7.68 -4.92 6.86
N VAL A 281 -7.23 -6.14 6.73
CA VAL A 281 -8.06 -7.30 6.38
C VAL A 281 -8.05 -8.31 7.53
N LYS A 282 -8.95 -9.28 7.48
CA LYS A 282 -9.02 -10.37 8.46
C LYS A 282 -9.06 -11.71 7.76
N THR A 283 -8.29 -12.68 8.28
CA THR A 283 -8.38 -14.07 7.86
C THR A 283 -9.73 -14.68 8.23
N ALA A 284 -10.12 -15.74 7.56
CA ALA A 284 -11.36 -16.45 7.89
C ALA A 284 -11.30 -17.10 9.28
N SER A 285 -12.47 -17.28 9.91
CA SER A 285 -12.56 -17.93 11.23
C SER A 285 -12.13 -19.40 11.22
N ASN A 286 -12.12 -20.03 10.06
CA ASN A 286 -11.68 -21.42 9.86
C ASN A 286 -10.26 -21.51 9.28
N HIS A 287 -9.48 -20.42 9.31
CA HIS A 287 -8.08 -20.48 8.88
C HIS A 287 -7.28 -21.44 9.77
N PRO A 288 -6.51 -22.40 9.21
CA PRO A 288 -5.94 -23.51 9.98
C PRO A 288 -4.94 -23.07 11.05
N LEU A 289 -4.16 -22.03 10.79
CA LEU A 289 -3.12 -21.56 11.71
C LEU A 289 -3.50 -20.25 12.41
N TYR A 290 -4.15 -19.33 11.70
CA TYR A 290 -4.40 -17.96 12.18
C TYR A 290 -5.86 -17.55 12.00
N PRO A 291 -6.82 -18.19 12.70
CA PRO A 291 -8.22 -17.82 12.60
C PRO A 291 -8.46 -16.38 13.08
N ASN A 292 -9.25 -15.61 12.32
CA ASN A 292 -9.60 -14.22 12.63
C ASN A 292 -8.41 -13.26 12.85
N LEU A 293 -7.24 -13.55 12.28
CA LEU A 293 -6.06 -12.68 12.39
C LEU A 293 -6.28 -11.39 11.59
N PRO A 294 -6.21 -10.20 12.22
CA PRO A 294 -6.14 -8.94 11.50
C PRO A 294 -4.75 -8.76 10.88
N VAL A 295 -4.73 -8.41 9.61
CA VAL A 295 -3.51 -8.17 8.83
C VAL A 295 -3.57 -6.79 8.22
N VAL A 296 -2.59 -5.95 8.53
CA VAL A 296 -2.42 -4.63 7.92
C VAL A 296 -1.56 -4.74 6.68
N LEU A 297 -2.08 -4.20 5.59
CA LEU A 297 -1.38 -4.04 4.32
C LEU A 297 -0.85 -2.60 4.25
N PHE A 298 0.44 -2.44 4.54
CA PHE A 298 1.08 -1.14 4.60
C PHE A 298 1.92 -0.92 3.33
N PRO A 299 1.47 -0.12 2.34
CA PRO A 299 2.23 0.12 1.11
C PRO A 299 3.58 0.80 1.36
N GLY A 300 4.55 0.57 0.46
CA GLY A 300 5.91 1.10 0.60
C GLY A 300 5.99 2.63 0.64
N ASN A 301 5.08 3.31 -0.05
CA ASN A 301 5.10 4.76 -0.29
C ASN A 301 4.04 5.55 0.52
N VAL A 302 3.31 4.92 1.43
CA VAL A 302 2.23 5.55 2.20
C VAL A 302 2.73 6.03 3.56
N GLY A 303 2.12 7.09 4.08
CA GLY A 303 2.40 7.69 5.37
C GLY A 303 3.67 8.55 5.41
N ASP A 304 3.84 9.26 6.51
CA ASP A 304 5.07 9.98 6.88
C ASP A 304 6.05 9.05 7.63
N ALA A 305 7.13 9.60 8.16
CA ALA A 305 8.12 8.85 8.93
C ALA A 305 7.53 8.13 10.17
N LYS A 306 6.47 8.70 10.79
CA LYS A 306 5.81 8.13 11.96
C LYS A 306 4.66 7.16 11.60
N GLY A 307 4.29 7.04 10.32
CA GLY A 307 3.10 6.30 9.90
C GLY A 307 3.07 4.85 10.37
N LEU A 308 4.18 4.14 10.32
CA LEU A 308 4.25 2.74 10.76
C LEU A 308 4.13 2.62 12.29
N ALA A 309 4.80 3.51 13.05
CA ALA A 309 4.67 3.59 14.50
C ALA A 309 3.23 3.95 14.91
N THR A 310 2.58 4.86 14.18
CA THR A 310 1.16 5.21 14.42
C THR A 310 0.24 3.99 14.24
N VAL A 311 0.44 3.21 13.18
CA VAL A 311 -0.35 1.97 12.96
C VAL A 311 -0.12 0.98 14.10
N TYR A 312 1.13 0.75 14.48
CA TYR A 312 1.44 -0.10 15.62
C TYR A 312 0.75 0.38 16.90
N GLN A 313 0.87 1.67 17.25
CA GLN A 313 0.26 2.25 18.44
C GLN A 313 -1.26 2.07 18.45
N ARG A 314 -1.93 2.29 17.30
CA ARG A 314 -3.40 2.11 17.17
C ARG A 314 -3.83 0.67 17.44
N LEU A 315 -3.01 -0.32 17.08
CA LEU A 315 -3.33 -1.74 17.28
C LEU A 315 -2.91 -2.28 18.65
N SER A 316 -1.93 -1.65 19.31
CA SER A 316 -1.38 -2.08 20.59
C SER A 316 -2.12 -1.46 21.79
N GLN A 317 -3.13 -0.60 21.56
CA GLN A 317 -3.90 -0.02 22.64
C GLN A 317 -4.69 -1.09 23.38
N PRO A 318 -4.77 -1.03 24.72
CA PRO A 318 -5.66 -1.90 25.48
C PRO A 318 -7.08 -1.79 24.94
N GLN A 319 -7.76 -2.91 24.79
CA GLN A 319 -9.20 -2.91 24.49
C GLN A 319 -9.91 -2.39 25.75
N THR A 320 -10.45 -1.18 25.70
CA THR A 320 -11.31 -0.61 26.74
C THR A 320 -12.71 -1.18 26.65
#